data_a8cc29b180f673fa7467f18da51e086f
#
_entry.id   a8cc29b180f673fa7467f18da51e086f
#
_cell.length_a   1.000
_cell.length_b   1.000
_cell.length_c   1.000
_cell.angle_alpha   90.00
_cell.angle_beta   90.00
_cell.angle_gamma   90.00
#
_symmetry.space_group_name_H-M   'P 1'
#
loop_
_entity.id
_entity.type
_entity.pdbx_description
1 polymer ?
#
loop_
_entity_poly.entity_id
_entity_poly.type
_entity_poly.pdbx_seq_one_letter_code
_entity_poly.pdbx_strand_id
1 'polypeptide(L)'
;MLTYKGKDFYLDGEKLKIYSGAIHYFRTVPEYWEDRLLKLKAAGFNTVETYTCWNLHEKKPGEFDFDGILDIVKFIETAKKVGLYAIVRPGPYICAEWDFGGLPAWLLKDRNMRVRCMYKPYLDAVSNYYHELLPRLLPLCHENGGNIIAMQVENEYGSYGNDKEYLKFIAELMRDCGVKELLFTSDGPQDDMLSGGTLPDILKVANFGSRASASFRKLKEYQGFKAPSMCGEFWNGWFDHFGEKHHHRASAPVVSELKNMLRSGASFNFYMFHGGTNFGFTAGANHDKCYQPTITSYDDDALLNEWGGYTDKYYAVRKELLSAQSLPETELPQEPLRQTVGDIKLTKYAAFIDNIEALGEKHESVSPESMEHFGQNFGFICYHHHLVGKYGGKLYLDGLADRAYVFVNKEYKGVIYRNAKSNALTSTACPAKMTLIFW
;
A
#
# COMPACT_ATOMS: atom_id res chain seq x y z
N MET A 1 -3.11 18.78 -20.66
CA MET A 1 -2.82 18.76 -19.21
C MET A 1 -4.11 18.86 -18.41
N LEU A 2 -4.24 18.11 -17.31
CA LEU A 2 -5.40 18.16 -16.42
C LEU A 2 -5.41 19.47 -15.62
N THR A 3 -6.53 20.18 -15.68
CA THR A 3 -6.78 21.41 -14.91
C THR A 3 -8.18 21.35 -14.31
N TYR A 4 -8.55 22.33 -13.52
CA TYR A 4 -9.94 22.47 -13.07
C TYR A 4 -10.42 23.92 -13.10
N LYS A 5 -11.71 24.08 -13.37
CA LYS A 5 -12.39 25.38 -13.33
C LYS A 5 -13.75 25.21 -12.65
N GLY A 6 -13.97 25.95 -11.58
CA GLY A 6 -15.16 25.74 -10.76
C GLY A 6 -15.16 24.32 -10.19
N LYS A 7 -16.26 23.61 -10.35
CA LYS A 7 -16.46 22.26 -9.83
C LYS A 7 -16.10 21.12 -10.81
N ASP A 8 -15.47 21.44 -11.92
CA ASP A 8 -15.22 20.47 -12.99
C ASP A 8 -13.73 20.39 -13.35
N PHE A 9 -13.28 19.18 -13.63
CA PHE A 9 -11.98 18.92 -14.25
C PHE A 9 -12.06 19.11 -15.76
N TYR A 10 -10.96 19.52 -16.35
CA TYR A 10 -10.76 19.66 -17.79
C TYR A 10 -9.42 19.05 -18.19
N LEU A 11 -9.45 18.20 -19.21
CA LEU A 11 -8.25 17.67 -19.85
C LEU A 11 -8.16 18.28 -21.25
N ASP A 12 -7.09 19.02 -21.52
CA ASP A 12 -6.88 19.75 -22.79
C ASP A 12 -8.08 20.63 -23.21
N GLY A 13 -8.75 21.21 -22.23
CA GLY A 13 -9.91 22.08 -22.42
C GLY A 13 -11.26 21.36 -22.46
N GLU A 14 -11.26 20.05 -22.59
CA GLU A 14 -12.49 19.24 -22.58
C GLU A 14 -12.85 18.78 -21.16
N LYS A 15 -14.12 18.85 -20.83
CA LYS A 15 -14.62 18.47 -19.51
C LYS A 15 -14.42 16.97 -19.27
N LEU A 16 -13.76 16.62 -18.15
CA LEU A 16 -13.51 15.25 -17.75
C LEU A 16 -14.15 14.96 -16.37
N LYS A 17 -14.79 13.81 -16.24
CA LYS A 17 -15.08 13.16 -14.96
C LYS A 17 -14.11 12.01 -14.77
N ILE A 18 -13.41 12.00 -13.67
CA ILE A 18 -12.43 10.97 -13.35
C ILE A 18 -13.17 9.85 -12.60
N TYR A 19 -13.34 8.73 -13.26
CA TYR A 19 -13.86 7.49 -12.68
C TYR A 19 -12.72 6.48 -12.66
N SER A 20 -12.05 6.41 -11.50
CA SER A 20 -10.82 5.66 -11.30
C SER A 20 -11.03 4.45 -10.41
N GLY A 21 -10.20 3.43 -10.62
CA GLY A 21 -10.07 2.29 -9.73
C GLY A 21 -8.61 1.93 -9.48
N ALA A 22 -8.29 1.62 -8.23
CA ALA A 22 -6.95 1.29 -7.79
C ALA A 22 -6.57 -0.14 -8.13
N ILE A 23 -5.42 -0.29 -8.77
CA ILE A 23 -4.74 -1.56 -9.06
C ILE A 23 -3.25 -1.35 -8.78
N HIS A 24 -2.71 -2.07 -7.80
CA HIS A 24 -1.29 -1.99 -7.49
C HIS A 24 -0.49 -2.96 -8.38
N TYR A 25 0.35 -2.44 -9.29
CA TYR A 25 1.15 -3.27 -10.20
C TYR A 25 1.99 -4.30 -9.44
N PHE A 26 2.56 -3.92 -8.31
CA PHE A 26 3.42 -4.76 -7.47
C PHE A 26 2.66 -5.85 -6.67
N ARG A 27 1.33 -5.87 -6.71
CA ARG A 27 0.45 -6.90 -6.14
C ARG A 27 -0.16 -7.83 -7.18
N THR A 28 0.20 -7.65 -8.45
CA THR A 28 -0.32 -8.44 -9.58
C THR A 28 0.81 -8.76 -10.52
N VAL A 29 1.01 -10.03 -10.86
CA VAL A 29 2.07 -10.42 -11.80
C VAL A 29 1.85 -9.78 -13.17
N PRO A 30 2.91 -9.39 -13.90
CA PRO A 30 2.83 -8.61 -15.14
C PRO A 30 1.95 -9.24 -16.21
N GLU A 31 1.88 -10.57 -16.27
CA GLU A 31 1.07 -11.33 -17.23
C GLU A 31 -0.44 -11.06 -17.07
N TYR A 32 -0.87 -10.58 -15.91
CA TYR A 32 -2.28 -10.27 -15.64
C TYR A 32 -2.61 -8.77 -15.60
N TRP A 33 -1.65 -7.87 -15.79
CA TRP A 33 -1.93 -6.43 -15.79
C TRP A 33 -2.95 -6.03 -16.86
N GLU A 34 -2.77 -6.49 -18.10
CA GLU A 34 -3.69 -6.16 -19.19
C GLU A 34 -5.11 -6.70 -18.91
N ASP A 35 -5.23 -7.90 -18.36
CA ASP A 35 -6.54 -8.48 -17.97
C ASP A 35 -7.26 -7.60 -16.94
N ARG A 36 -6.57 -7.18 -15.89
CA ARG A 36 -7.16 -6.35 -14.83
C ARG A 36 -7.56 -4.96 -15.34
N LEU A 37 -6.74 -4.37 -16.21
CA LEU A 37 -6.99 -3.07 -16.82
C LEU A 37 -8.15 -3.12 -17.83
N LEU A 38 -8.26 -4.18 -18.63
CA LEU A 38 -9.41 -4.40 -19.52
C LEU A 38 -10.72 -4.54 -18.74
N LYS A 39 -10.70 -5.26 -17.61
CA LYS A 39 -11.86 -5.42 -16.73
C LYS A 39 -12.25 -4.10 -16.06
N LEU A 40 -11.27 -3.28 -15.66
CA LEU A 40 -11.51 -1.93 -15.16
C LEU A 40 -12.22 -1.07 -16.21
N LYS A 41 -11.71 -1.05 -17.43
CA LYS A 41 -12.35 -0.33 -18.54
C LYS A 41 -13.74 -0.85 -18.86
N ALA A 42 -13.92 -2.16 -18.94
CA ALA A 42 -15.21 -2.80 -19.20
C ALA A 42 -16.27 -2.48 -18.13
N ALA A 43 -15.84 -2.18 -16.90
CA ALA A 43 -16.74 -1.72 -15.84
C ALA A 43 -17.18 -0.25 -15.98
N GLY A 44 -16.68 0.50 -16.97
CA GLY A 44 -17.02 1.90 -17.21
C GLY A 44 -16.09 2.91 -16.54
N PHE A 45 -14.97 2.47 -15.96
CA PHE A 45 -13.92 3.35 -15.47
C PHE A 45 -13.08 3.87 -16.65
N ASN A 46 -12.55 5.08 -16.50
CA ASN A 46 -11.68 5.72 -17.50
C ASN A 46 -10.25 5.94 -17.03
N THR A 47 -9.97 5.66 -15.76
CA THR A 47 -8.68 5.93 -15.12
C THR A 47 -8.30 4.75 -14.24
N VAL A 48 -7.02 4.38 -14.24
CA VAL A 48 -6.42 3.51 -13.22
C VAL A 48 -5.61 4.35 -12.25
N GLU A 49 -5.62 3.98 -10.99
CA GLU A 49 -4.74 4.55 -9.96
C GLU A 49 -3.78 3.47 -9.48
N THR A 50 -2.53 3.86 -9.21
CA THR A 50 -1.56 3.00 -8.55
C THR A 50 -0.62 3.77 -7.64
N TYR A 51 -0.24 3.14 -6.53
CA TYR A 51 0.91 3.58 -5.73
C TYR A 51 2.23 3.13 -6.36
N THR A 52 3.35 3.67 -5.84
CA THR A 52 4.69 3.10 -6.01
C THR A 52 5.25 2.70 -4.65
N CYS A 53 5.78 1.50 -4.55
CA CYS A 53 6.31 0.97 -3.28
C CYS A 53 7.83 1.14 -3.22
N TRP A 54 8.29 2.21 -2.57
CA TRP A 54 9.71 2.55 -2.48
C TRP A 54 10.57 1.38 -1.96
N ASN A 55 10.12 0.67 -0.92
CA ASN A 55 10.89 -0.43 -0.30
C ASN A 55 11.17 -1.63 -1.22
N LEU A 56 10.40 -1.81 -2.29
CA LEU A 56 10.73 -2.82 -3.31
C LEU A 56 11.63 -2.27 -4.41
N HIS A 57 11.47 -0.98 -4.76
CA HIS A 57 12.30 -0.33 -5.76
C HIS A 57 13.73 -0.07 -5.28
N GLU A 58 13.94 0.13 -3.98
CA GLU A 58 15.24 0.41 -3.38
C GLU A 58 15.46 -0.48 -2.14
N LYS A 59 15.72 -1.76 -2.38
CA LYS A 59 15.97 -2.74 -1.30
C LYS A 59 17.24 -2.47 -0.51
N LYS A 60 18.23 -1.82 -1.13
CA LYS A 60 19.43 -1.31 -0.50
C LYS A 60 19.67 0.13 -0.96
N PRO A 61 20.25 0.99 -0.11
CA PRO A 61 20.48 2.38 -0.46
C PRO A 61 21.23 2.54 -1.79
N GLY A 62 20.61 3.22 -2.76
CA GLY A 62 21.18 3.48 -4.09
C GLY A 62 21.12 2.32 -5.08
N GLU A 63 20.57 1.16 -4.70
CA GLU A 63 20.36 0.02 -5.61
C GLU A 63 18.87 -0.04 -6.01
N PHE A 64 18.55 0.45 -7.21
CA PHE A 64 17.18 0.55 -7.70
C PHE A 64 16.81 -0.58 -8.65
N ASP A 65 15.59 -1.07 -8.52
CA ASP A 65 14.99 -2.13 -9.34
C ASP A 65 13.63 -1.65 -9.89
N PHE A 66 13.50 -1.66 -11.21
CA PHE A 66 12.27 -1.32 -11.95
C PHE A 66 11.90 -2.40 -12.97
N ASP A 67 12.36 -3.64 -12.77
CA ASP A 67 12.14 -4.73 -13.71
C ASP A 67 11.03 -5.69 -13.26
N GLY A 68 10.49 -6.46 -14.20
CA GLY A 68 9.51 -7.50 -13.95
C GLY A 68 8.24 -6.98 -13.29
N ILE A 69 7.91 -7.46 -12.10
CA ILE A 69 6.73 -7.01 -11.33
C ILE A 69 6.86 -5.55 -10.84
N LEU A 70 8.07 -5.00 -10.85
CA LEU A 70 8.36 -3.63 -10.45
C LEU A 70 8.39 -2.64 -11.64
N ASP A 71 8.13 -3.11 -12.86
CA ASP A 71 8.11 -2.26 -14.07
C ASP A 71 6.83 -1.41 -14.15
N ILE A 72 6.82 -0.33 -13.36
CA ILE A 72 5.72 0.65 -13.37
C ILE A 72 5.54 1.31 -14.75
N VAL A 73 6.63 1.50 -15.51
CA VAL A 73 6.56 2.10 -16.85
C VAL A 73 5.71 1.24 -17.74
N LYS A 74 6.01 -0.06 -17.81
CA LYS A 74 5.24 -1.02 -18.59
C LYS A 74 3.79 -1.13 -18.12
N PHE A 75 3.52 -1.07 -16.81
CA PHE A 75 2.15 -1.05 -16.28
C PHE A 75 1.35 0.15 -16.80
N ILE A 76 1.93 1.37 -16.72
CA ILE A 76 1.30 2.60 -17.20
C ILE A 76 1.12 2.60 -18.73
N GLU A 77 2.11 2.11 -19.48
CA GLU A 77 1.99 1.93 -20.93
C GLU A 77 0.89 0.92 -21.29
N THR A 78 0.74 -0.15 -20.53
CA THR A 78 -0.34 -1.11 -20.70
C THR A 78 -1.71 -0.47 -20.44
N ALA A 79 -1.81 0.38 -19.42
CA ALA A 79 -3.02 1.17 -19.17
C ALA A 79 -3.33 2.11 -20.34
N LYS A 80 -2.33 2.77 -20.91
CA LYS A 80 -2.47 3.62 -22.10
C LYS A 80 -2.96 2.81 -23.31
N LYS A 81 -2.35 1.64 -23.57
CA LYS A 81 -2.75 0.72 -24.65
C LYS A 81 -4.22 0.31 -24.53
N VAL A 82 -4.69 0.04 -23.32
CA VAL A 82 -6.10 -0.28 -23.03
C VAL A 82 -6.99 0.95 -23.19
N GLY A 83 -6.43 2.16 -23.19
CA GLY A 83 -7.16 3.43 -23.31
C GLY A 83 -7.69 3.93 -21.97
N LEU A 84 -6.90 3.79 -20.92
CA LEU A 84 -7.12 4.36 -19.60
C LEU A 84 -6.15 5.50 -19.32
N TYR A 85 -6.62 6.54 -18.68
CA TYR A 85 -5.75 7.50 -17.99
C TYR A 85 -5.13 6.85 -16.74
N ALA A 86 -4.11 7.48 -16.18
CA ALA A 86 -3.47 7.01 -14.97
C ALA A 86 -3.32 8.14 -13.94
N ILE A 87 -3.50 7.79 -12.67
CA ILE A 87 -3.11 8.58 -11.51
C ILE A 87 -1.99 7.81 -10.81
N VAL A 88 -0.86 8.47 -10.55
CA VAL A 88 0.25 7.86 -9.82
C VAL A 88 0.37 8.50 -8.44
N ARG A 89 0.54 7.65 -7.43
CA ARG A 89 0.74 8.07 -6.04
C ARG A 89 2.15 7.64 -5.60
N PRO A 90 3.17 8.49 -5.82
CA PRO A 90 4.57 8.10 -5.68
C PRO A 90 5.05 7.95 -4.23
N GLY A 91 4.22 8.24 -3.27
CA GLY A 91 4.56 8.21 -1.85
C GLY A 91 5.21 9.51 -1.36
N PRO A 92 6.31 9.43 -0.59
CA PRO A 92 7.16 8.27 -0.25
C PRO A 92 6.52 7.22 0.66
N TYR A 93 5.58 7.61 1.52
CA TYR A 93 4.74 6.72 2.31
C TYR A 93 3.44 6.44 1.55
N ILE A 94 3.03 5.17 1.48
CA ILE A 94 1.84 4.75 0.73
C ILE A 94 0.74 4.13 1.60
N CYS A 95 0.99 3.86 2.88
CA CYS A 95 0.08 3.10 3.73
C CYS A 95 -0.20 1.69 3.17
N ALA A 96 -1.36 1.49 2.57
CA ALA A 96 -1.75 0.37 1.71
C ALA A 96 -1.61 -1.01 2.37
N GLU A 97 -1.64 -1.09 3.71
CA GLU A 97 -1.39 -2.32 4.47
C GLU A 97 -0.11 -3.04 4.01
N TRP A 98 0.83 -2.22 3.54
CA TRP A 98 2.13 -2.65 3.02
C TRP A 98 3.19 -2.52 4.09
N ASP A 99 4.21 -3.38 4.04
CA ASP A 99 5.32 -3.36 4.98
C ASP A 99 5.94 -1.96 5.12
N PHE A 100 6.01 -1.48 6.36
CA PHE A 100 6.46 -0.15 6.76
C PHE A 100 5.81 1.00 5.94
N GLY A 101 4.57 0.77 5.44
CA GLY A 101 3.88 1.74 4.58
C GLY A 101 4.63 2.08 3.30
N GLY A 102 5.44 1.16 2.80
CA GLY A 102 6.26 1.32 1.59
C GLY A 102 7.60 2.00 1.79
N LEU A 103 7.90 2.49 2.99
CA LEU A 103 9.22 3.03 3.30
C LEU A 103 10.26 1.89 3.39
N PRO A 104 11.49 2.07 2.91
CA PRO A 104 12.53 1.06 3.05
C PRO A 104 12.98 0.87 4.50
N ALA A 105 13.02 -0.37 4.97
CA ALA A 105 13.42 -0.70 6.32
C ALA A 105 14.88 -0.31 6.63
N TRP A 106 15.77 -0.24 5.62
CA TRP A 106 17.16 0.21 5.81
C TRP A 106 17.27 1.64 6.34
N LEU A 107 16.24 2.47 6.24
CA LEU A 107 16.17 3.77 6.92
C LEU A 107 16.36 3.61 8.44
N LEU A 108 15.82 2.53 9.03
CA LEU A 108 15.87 2.26 10.46
C LEU A 108 17.25 1.78 10.95
N LYS A 109 18.23 1.61 10.06
CA LYS A 109 19.62 1.39 10.44
C LYS A 109 20.18 2.57 11.25
N ASP A 110 19.76 3.78 10.93
CA ASP A 110 19.94 4.94 11.80
C ASP A 110 18.87 4.93 12.90
N ARG A 111 19.28 4.63 14.14
CA ARG A 111 18.37 4.61 15.31
C ARG A 111 17.73 5.98 15.62
N ASN A 112 18.26 7.07 15.08
CA ASN A 112 17.71 8.41 15.21
C ASN A 112 16.79 8.79 14.05
N MET A 113 16.57 7.91 13.09
CA MET A 113 15.74 8.18 11.91
C MET A 113 14.36 8.66 12.34
N ARG A 114 13.95 9.74 11.71
CA ARG A 114 12.59 10.30 11.81
C ARG A 114 12.02 10.39 10.40
N VAL A 115 10.99 9.63 10.17
CA VAL A 115 10.32 9.59 8.86
C VAL A 115 9.16 10.58 8.80
N ARG A 116 8.76 10.95 7.59
CA ARG A 116 7.60 11.80 7.31
C ARG A 116 7.65 13.15 8.05
N CYS A 117 8.81 13.78 8.10
CA CYS A 117 9.03 15.09 8.72
C CYS A 117 10.29 15.77 8.16
N MET A 118 10.54 17.02 8.54
CA MET A 118 11.72 17.81 8.13
C MET A 118 13.02 17.33 8.80
N TYR A 119 13.33 16.04 8.68
CA TYR A 119 14.57 15.46 9.14
C TYR A 119 15.51 15.20 7.94
N LYS A 120 16.63 15.92 7.90
CA LYS A 120 17.50 15.96 6.72
C LYS A 120 17.91 14.58 6.18
N PRO A 121 18.34 13.58 6.98
CA PRO A 121 18.71 12.28 6.42
C PRO A 121 17.53 11.57 5.72
N TYR A 122 16.32 11.73 6.22
CA TYR A 122 15.12 11.21 5.58
C TYR A 122 14.80 11.94 4.27
N LEU A 123 14.89 13.29 4.29
CA LEU A 123 14.64 14.11 3.09
C LEU A 123 15.66 13.83 1.99
N ASP A 124 16.93 13.61 2.34
CA ASP A 124 17.97 13.24 1.39
C ASP A 124 17.65 11.88 0.73
N ALA A 125 17.21 10.90 1.52
CA ALA A 125 16.81 9.58 1.01
C ALA A 125 15.58 9.68 0.08
N VAL A 126 14.54 10.43 0.46
CA VAL A 126 13.38 10.69 -0.38
C VAL A 126 13.77 11.40 -1.67
N SER A 127 14.68 12.38 -1.60
CA SER A 127 15.17 13.08 -2.77
C SER A 127 15.86 12.13 -3.74
N ASN A 128 16.72 11.24 -3.26
CA ASN A 128 17.37 10.23 -4.09
C ASN A 128 16.34 9.31 -4.78
N TYR A 129 15.36 8.85 -4.04
CA TYR A 129 14.30 8.01 -4.60
C TYR A 129 13.49 8.74 -5.68
N TYR A 130 13.10 9.99 -5.46
CA TYR A 130 12.32 10.74 -6.43
C TYR A 130 13.13 11.11 -7.69
N HIS A 131 14.43 11.36 -7.56
CA HIS A 131 15.31 11.57 -8.70
C HIS A 131 15.50 10.31 -9.56
N GLU A 132 15.26 9.12 -9.02
CA GLU A 132 15.26 7.87 -9.77
C GLU A 132 13.88 7.51 -10.34
N LEU A 133 12.82 7.68 -9.55
CA LEU A 133 11.46 7.30 -9.95
C LEU A 133 10.87 8.28 -10.96
N LEU A 134 10.85 9.58 -10.64
CA LEU A 134 10.06 10.56 -11.38
C LEU A 134 10.53 10.74 -12.82
N PRO A 135 11.85 10.79 -13.14
CA PRO A 135 12.30 10.86 -14.54
C PRO A 135 11.80 9.70 -15.41
N ARG A 136 11.57 8.51 -14.84
CA ARG A 136 10.99 7.36 -15.56
C ARG A 136 9.51 7.57 -15.89
N LEU A 137 8.79 8.32 -15.06
CA LEU A 137 7.38 8.62 -15.23
C LEU A 137 7.10 9.83 -16.11
N LEU A 138 8.03 10.81 -16.20
CA LEU A 138 7.84 12.04 -16.98
C LEU A 138 7.46 11.79 -18.45
N PRO A 139 8.07 10.84 -19.19
CA PRO A 139 7.66 10.53 -20.55
C PRO A 139 6.22 10.01 -20.67
N LEU A 140 5.68 9.47 -19.57
CA LEU A 140 4.33 8.92 -19.49
C LEU A 140 3.29 9.94 -19.02
N CYS A 141 3.71 11.15 -18.65
CA CYS A 141 2.84 12.24 -18.31
C CYS A 141 2.04 12.70 -19.53
N HIS A 142 0.79 13.11 -19.31
CA HIS A 142 -0.11 13.51 -20.39
C HIS A 142 0.45 14.68 -21.20
N GLU A 143 1.11 15.63 -20.56
CA GLU A 143 1.82 16.75 -21.23
C GLU A 143 2.84 16.26 -22.27
N ASN A 144 3.47 15.13 -22.04
CA ASN A 144 4.47 14.53 -22.93
C ASN A 144 3.86 13.46 -23.87
N GLY A 145 2.55 13.44 -24.01
CA GLY A 145 1.81 12.48 -24.85
C GLY A 145 1.55 11.13 -24.18
N GLY A 146 1.79 11.00 -22.89
CA GLY A 146 1.45 9.84 -22.08
C GLY A 146 0.00 9.85 -21.59
N ASN A 147 -0.28 9.10 -20.53
CA ASN A 147 -1.61 8.97 -19.95
C ASN A 147 -1.68 9.27 -18.45
N ILE A 148 -0.56 9.61 -17.78
CA ILE A 148 -0.58 10.09 -16.39
C ILE A 148 -1.15 11.50 -16.38
N ILE A 149 -2.28 11.71 -15.69
CA ILE A 149 -2.99 13.00 -15.66
C ILE A 149 -2.86 13.74 -14.32
N ALA A 150 -2.52 13.04 -13.24
CA ALA A 150 -2.34 13.64 -11.92
C ALA A 150 -1.38 12.78 -11.07
N MET A 151 -0.75 13.42 -10.06
CA MET A 151 0.08 12.74 -9.07
C MET A 151 -0.27 13.23 -7.66
N GLN A 152 -0.22 12.31 -6.67
CA GLN A 152 -0.46 12.64 -5.27
C GLN A 152 0.83 13.08 -4.57
N VAL A 153 0.68 14.02 -3.66
CA VAL A 153 1.71 14.44 -2.71
C VAL A 153 1.50 13.70 -1.41
N GLU A 154 2.45 12.86 -0.99
CA GLU A 154 2.39 12.06 0.23
C GLU A 154 1.17 11.11 0.30
N ASN A 155 0.75 10.64 1.45
CA ASN A 155 -0.50 9.90 1.63
C ASN A 155 -1.07 10.05 3.02
N GLU A 156 -2.33 10.50 3.10
CA GLU A 156 -3.10 10.65 4.35
C GLU A 156 -2.27 11.30 5.48
N TYR A 157 -1.47 12.30 5.10
CA TYR A 157 -0.51 12.90 6.02
C TYR A 157 -1.18 13.50 7.26
N GLY A 158 -2.40 13.99 7.12
CA GLY A 158 -3.17 14.56 8.22
C GLY A 158 -3.54 13.56 9.32
N SER A 159 -3.57 12.27 9.04
CA SER A 159 -3.74 11.23 10.05
C SER A 159 -2.45 10.92 10.81
N TYR A 160 -1.28 11.34 10.28
CA TYR A 160 0.04 11.11 10.85
C TYR A 160 0.62 12.36 11.53
N GLY A 161 0.47 13.53 10.91
CA GLY A 161 1.10 14.74 11.36
C GLY A 161 0.50 16.02 10.76
N ASN A 162 1.19 17.13 11.01
CA ASN A 162 0.77 18.46 10.55
C ASN A 162 1.95 19.35 10.11
N ASP A 163 3.09 18.76 9.78
CA ASP A 163 4.29 19.48 9.31
C ASP A 163 4.10 19.95 7.87
N LYS A 164 3.65 21.20 7.71
CA LYS A 164 3.40 21.79 6.40
C LYS A 164 4.66 22.02 5.59
N GLU A 165 5.80 22.25 6.23
CA GLU A 165 7.06 22.42 5.53
C GLU A 165 7.51 21.09 4.91
N TYR A 166 7.26 19.96 5.56
CA TYR A 166 7.49 18.64 4.98
C TYR A 166 6.61 18.39 3.75
N LEU A 167 5.30 18.62 3.84
CA LEU A 167 4.42 18.45 2.69
C LEU A 167 4.79 19.37 1.53
N LYS A 168 5.17 20.62 1.83
CA LYS A 168 5.64 21.58 0.84
C LYS A 168 6.93 21.10 0.19
N PHE A 169 7.89 20.60 0.99
CA PHE A 169 9.13 20.02 0.49
C PHE A 169 8.85 18.89 -0.52
N ILE A 170 7.93 17.96 -0.21
CA ILE A 170 7.58 16.87 -1.11
C ILE A 170 6.98 17.41 -2.42
N ALA A 171 6.05 18.36 -2.34
CA ALA A 171 5.44 18.98 -3.53
C ALA A 171 6.46 19.73 -4.40
N GLU A 172 7.34 20.49 -3.78
CA GLU A 172 8.42 21.23 -4.47
C GLU A 172 9.41 20.25 -5.11
N LEU A 173 9.84 19.23 -4.40
CA LEU A 173 10.72 18.18 -4.93
C LEU A 173 10.13 17.51 -6.17
N MET A 174 8.82 17.20 -6.16
CA MET A 174 8.16 16.67 -7.36
C MET A 174 8.23 17.66 -8.53
N ARG A 175 8.03 18.96 -8.27
CA ARG A 175 8.17 20.02 -9.28
C ARG A 175 9.60 20.16 -9.79
N ASP A 176 10.58 20.12 -8.91
CA ASP A 176 12.01 20.21 -9.25
C ASP A 176 12.46 19.00 -10.08
N CYS A 177 11.89 17.82 -9.83
CA CYS A 177 12.07 16.64 -10.69
C CYS A 177 11.36 16.73 -12.05
N GLY A 178 10.61 17.81 -12.32
CA GLY A 178 9.99 18.09 -13.63
C GLY A 178 8.51 17.71 -13.75
N VAL A 179 7.85 17.27 -12.69
CA VAL A 179 6.42 16.97 -12.72
C VAL A 179 5.61 18.25 -12.93
N LYS A 180 4.84 18.32 -14.00
CA LYS A 180 3.95 19.46 -14.31
C LYS A 180 2.47 19.09 -14.14
N GLU A 181 2.14 17.81 -14.10
CA GLU A 181 0.78 17.33 -13.93
C GLU A 181 0.13 17.86 -12.65
N LEU A 182 -1.21 17.81 -12.60
CA LEU A 182 -1.97 18.22 -11.44
C LEU A 182 -1.51 17.46 -10.20
N LEU A 183 -1.10 18.20 -9.15
CA LEU A 183 -0.82 17.63 -7.83
C LEU A 183 -2.04 17.74 -6.94
N PHE A 184 -2.22 16.73 -6.08
CA PHE A 184 -3.28 16.72 -5.07
C PHE A 184 -2.80 16.06 -3.78
N THR A 185 -3.44 16.40 -2.64
CA THR A 185 -3.34 15.68 -1.37
C THR A 185 -4.62 14.90 -1.12
N SER A 186 -4.53 13.79 -0.40
CA SER A 186 -5.66 12.90 -0.11
C SER A 186 -5.66 12.54 1.37
N ASP A 187 -6.74 12.89 2.08
CA ASP A 187 -6.86 12.72 3.53
C ASP A 187 -8.29 12.28 3.91
N GLY A 188 -8.46 11.73 5.10
CA GLY A 188 -9.79 11.52 5.67
C GLY A 188 -10.55 12.85 5.82
N PRO A 189 -11.91 12.85 5.79
CA PRO A 189 -12.72 14.06 5.80
C PRO A 189 -12.91 14.70 7.19
N GLN A 190 -12.08 14.34 8.18
CA GLN A 190 -12.07 14.92 9.51
C GLN A 190 -11.30 16.25 9.55
N ASP A 191 -11.65 17.13 10.49
CA ASP A 191 -11.04 18.46 10.58
C ASP A 191 -9.53 18.42 10.86
N ASP A 192 -9.09 17.55 11.74
CA ASP A 192 -7.68 17.33 12.06
C ASP A 192 -6.89 16.79 10.85
N MET A 193 -7.45 15.81 10.14
CA MET A 193 -6.83 15.23 8.96
C MET A 193 -6.74 16.24 7.80
N LEU A 194 -7.82 16.90 7.45
CA LEU A 194 -7.80 17.91 6.39
C LEU A 194 -6.94 19.12 6.76
N SER A 195 -6.94 19.55 8.02
CA SER A 195 -6.06 20.65 8.45
C SER A 195 -4.59 20.23 8.48
N GLY A 196 -4.28 18.99 8.89
CA GLY A 196 -2.93 18.44 8.94
C GLY A 196 -2.35 18.10 7.56
N GLY A 197 -3.12 17.43 6.69
CA GLY A 197 -2.64 16.81 5.46
C GLY A 197 -2.69 17.69 4.20
N THR A 198 -3.26 18.89 4.24
CA THR A 198 -3.48 19.69 3.03
C THR A 198 -2.53 20.89 2.90
N LEU A 199 -2.33 21.35 1.67
CA LEU A 199 -1.59 22.57 1.32
C LEU A 199 -2.53 23.58 0.64
N PRO A 200 -2.29 24.91 0.77
CA PRO A 200 -3.18 25.95 0.20
C PRO A 200 -3.38 25.80 -1.31
N ASP A 201 -2.30 25.66 -2.07
CA ASP A 201 -2.31 25.75 -3.54
C ASP A 201 -2.34 24.35 -4.22
N ILE A 202 -2.54 23.30 -3.45
CA ILE A 202 -2.66 21.94 -3.95
C ILE A 202 -4.13 21.49 -3.84
N LEU A 203 -4.63 20.82 -4.90
CA LEU A 203 -5.96 20.23 -4.89
C LEU A 203 -6.11 19.24 -3.75
N LYS A 204 -7.22 19.29 -3.04
CA LYS A 204 -7.53 18.40 -1.92
C LYS A 204 -8.58 17.40 -2.36
N VAL A 205 -8.37 16.12 -2.03
CA VAL A 205 -9.39 15.09 -2.19
C VAL A 205 -9.63 14.39 -0.86
N ALA A 206 -10.75 13.70 -0.71
CA ALA A 206 -11.13 13.10 0.56
C ALA A 206 -11.28 11.58 0.44
N ASN A 207 -10.78 10.83 1.43
CA ASN A 207 -10.88 9.37 1.51
C ASN A 207 -12.03 8.96 2.43
N PHE A 208 -12.94 8.13 1.95
CA PHE A 208 -14.06 7.63 2.75
C PHE A 208 -14.74 6.41 2.13
N GLY A 209 -15.37 5.57 2.97
CA GLY A 209 -16.18 4.44 2.48
C GLY A 209 -17.68 4.70 2.52
N SER A 210 -18.14 5.80 3.14
CA SER A 210 -19.56 6.12 3.30
C SER A 210 -19.78 7.61 3.52
N ARG A 211 -21.05 8.07 3.56
CA ARG A 211 -21.42 9.46 3.84
C ARG A 211 -20.82 10.47 2.84
N ALA A 212 -20.75 10.14 1.55
CA ALA A 212 -20.15 10.95 0.50
C ALA A 212 -20.58 12.43 0.55
N SER A 213 -21.88 12.71 0.73
CA SER A 213 -22.40 14.09 0.78
C SER A 213 -21.84 14.89 1.97
N ALA A 214 -21.67 14.27 3.13
CA ALA A 214 -21.10 14.93 4.31
C ALA A 214 -19.59 15.14 4.12
N SER A 215 -18.88 14.14 3.62
CA SER A 215 -17.44 14.18 3.34
C SER A 215 -17.12 15.29 2.33
N PHE A 216 -17.86 15.39 1.23
CA PHE A 216 -17.67 16.47 0.26
C PHE A 216 -18.04 17.85 0.80
N ARG A 217 -19.02 17.96 1.68
CA ARG A 217 -19.31 19.22 2.35
C ARG A 217 -18.13 19.67 3.21
N LYS A 218 -17.57 18.76 3.98
CA LYS A 218 -16.39 19.04 4.80
C LYS A 218 -15.18 19.40 3.94
N LEU A 219 -14.90 18.63 2.89
CA LEU A 219 -13.82 18.95 1.94
C LEU A 219 -13.92 20.37 1.38
N LYS A 220 -15.13 20.86 1.06
CA LYS A 220 -15.36 22.21 0.54
C LYS A 220 -15.04 23.32 1.54
N GLU A 221 -15.13 23.07 2.83
CA GLU A 221 -14.73 24.01 3.87
C GLU A 221 -13.23 24.33 3.79
N TYR A 222 -12.41 23.35 3.39
CA TYR A 222 -10.96 23.48 3.26
C TYR A 222 -10.48 23.88 1.86
N GLN A 223 -11.21 23.49 0.83
CA GLN A 223 -10.82 23.70 -0.56
C GLN A 223 -11.51 24.89 -1.22
N GLY A 224 -12.68 25.29 -0.69
CA GLY A 224 -13.56 26.27 -1.30
C GLY A 224 -14.55 25.65 -2.31
N PHE A 225 -15.60 26.39 -2.63
CA PHE A 225 -16.68 25.92 -3.51
C PHE A 225 -16.34 25.94 -5.00
N LYS A 226 -15.19 26.50 -5.37
CA LYS A 226 -14.74 26.66 -6.76
C LYS A 226 -13.76 25.58 -7.20
N ALA A 227 -13.72 24.46 -6.50
CA ALA A 227 -12.88 23.30 -6.85
C ALA A 227 -13.73 22.03 -6.98
N PRO A 228 -13.29 21.06 -7.79
CA PRO A 228 -14.02 19.81 -7.96
C PRO A 228 -14.03 18.98 -6.67
N SER A 229 -15.10 18.24 -6.47
CA SER A 229 -15.16 17.21 -5.43
C SER A 229 -14.63 15.89 -5.99
N MET A 230 -13.70 15.27 -5.27
CA MET A 230 -13.18 13.95 -5.62
C MET A 230 -12.98 13.10 -4.36
N CYS A 231 -13.38 11.84 -4.44
CA CYS A 231 -13.01 10.82 -3.49
C CYS A 231 -11.71 10.17 -3.95
N GLY A 232 -10.63 10.35 -3.18
CA GLY A 232 -9.31 9.81 -3.49
C GLY A 232 -9.21 8.32 -3.23
N GLU A 233 -9.91 7.85 -2.19
CA GLU A 233 -10.11 6.44 -1.90
C GLU A 233 -11.55 6.21 -1.46
N PHE A 234 -12.32 5.55 -2.31
CA PHE A 234 -13.63 5.06 -1.94
C PHE A 234 -13.50 3.61 -1.45
N TRP A 235 -13.53 3.42 -0.14
CA TRP A 235 -13.38 2.12 0.49
C TRP A 235 -14.63 1.26 0.28
N ASN A 236 -14.63 0.52 -0.82
CA ASN A 236 -15.75 -0.35 -1.22
C ASN A 236 -15.69 -1.76 -0.62
N GLY A 237 -14.58 -2.13 -0.01
CA GLY A 237 -14.29 -3.32 0.76
C GLY A 237 -13.43 -3.00 1.97
N TRP A 238 -12.73 -3.98 2.52
CA TRP A 238 -11.76 -3.84 3.61
C TRP A 238 -10.80 -5.01 3.62
N PHE A 239 -9.57 -4.77 4.04
CA PHE A 239 -8.52 -5.77 4.20
C PHE A 239 -8.69 -6.61 5.48
N ASP A 240 -7.95 -7.70 5.57
CA ASP A 240 -8.00 -8.63 6.70
C ASP A 240 -6.69 -8.66 7.48
N HIS A 241 -6.80 -8.82 8.81
CA HIS A 241 -5.68 -9.17 9.67
C HIS A 241 -5.61 -10.68 9.91
N PHE A 242 -4.44 -11.16 10.33
CA PHE A 242 -4.22 -12.58 10.62
C PHE A 242 -5.17 -13.07 11.73
N GLY A 243 -5.95 -14.10 11.39
CA GLY A 243 -6.91 -14.70 12.30
C GLY A 243 -8.30 -14.05 12.34
N GLU A 244 -8.53 -12.99 11.58
CA GLU A 244 -9.85 -12.40 11.39
C GLU A 244 -10.70 -13.17 10.38
N LYS A 245 -12.02 -12.95 10.44
CA LYS A 245 -12.90 -13.37 9.36
C LYS A 245 -12.73 -12.43 8.19
N HIS A 246 -12.76 -12.97 6.97
CA HIS A 246 -12.77 -12.17 5.77
C HIS A 246 -13.86 -11.11 5.79
N HIS A 247 -13.47 -9.86 5.62
CA HIS A 247 -14.41 -8.75 5.55
C HIS A 247 -15.25 -8.85 4.29
N HIS A 248 -16.53 -8.57 4.44
CA HIS A 248 -17.46 -8.53 3.31
C HIS A 248 -18.39 -7.33 3.42
N ARG A 249 -18.42 -6.53 2.38
CA ARG A 249 -19.33 -5.41 2.22
C ARG A 249 -20.29 -5.68 1.07
N ALA A 250 -21.57 -5.76 1.37
CA ALA A 250 -22.60 -6.01 0.35
C ALA A 250 -22.58 -4.94 -0.76
N SER A 251 -22.96 -5.34 -1.97
CA SER A 251 -22.98 -4.45 -3.15
C SER A 251 -23.96 -3.26 -3.01
N ALA A 252 -25.09 -3.43 -2.34
CA ALA A 252 -26.12 -2.41 -2.23
C ALA A 252 -25.66 -1.10 -1.55
N PRO A 253 -24.98 -1.11 -0.38
CA PRO A 253 -24.39 0.10 0.21
C PRO A 253 -23.34 0.76 -0.69
N VAL A 254 -22.50 0.00 -1.38
CA VAL A 254 -21.48 0.50 -2.31
C VAL A 254 -22.14 1.25 -3.47
N VAL A 255 -23.13 0.63 -4.10
CA VAL A 255 -23.90 1.22 -5.20
C VAL A 255 -24.66 2.47 -4.73
N SER A 256 -25.21 2.47 -3.51
CA SER A 256 -25.89 3.65 -2.97
C SER A 256 -24.93 4.85 -2.87
N GLU A 257 -23.72 4.64 -2.34
CA GLU A 257 -22.72 5.72 -2.25
C GLU A 257 -22.20 6.13 -3.64
N LEU A 258 -21.99 5.19 -4.55
CA LEU A 258 -21.64 5.49 -5.94
C LEU A 258 -22.70 6.41 -6.60
N LYS A 259 -24.00 6.10 -6.44
CA LYS A 259 -25.08 6.96 -6.91
C LYS A 259 -25.05 8.36 -6.30
N ASN A 260 -24.70 8.48 -5.01
CA ASN A 260 -24.55 9.77 -4.36
C ASN A 260 -23.40 10.59 -4.95
N MET A 261 -22.26 9.95 -5.22
CA MET A 261 -21.11 10.59 -5.87
C MET A 261 -21.44 11.02 -7.29
N LEU A 262 -22.05 10.16 -8.10
CA LEU A 262 -22.47 10.45 -9.48
C LEU A 262 -23.46 11.62 -9.55
N ARG A 263 -24.49 11.62 -8.69
CA ARG A 263 -25.49 12.72 -8.63
C ARG A 263 -24.87 14.05 -8.21
N SER A 264 -23.86 14.03 -7.35
CA SER A 264 -23.13 15.24 -6.95
C SER A 264 -22.17 15.76 -8.04
N GLY A 265 -21.99 14.99 -9.13
CA GLY A 265 -21.01 15.25 -10.18
C GLY A 265 -19.58 15.15 -9.73
N ALA A 266 -19.30 14.39 -8.67
CA ALA A 266 -17.96 14.14 -8.16
C ALA A 266 -17.17 13.14 -9.01
N SER A 267 -15.86 13.27 -8.96
CA SER A 267 -14.93 12.24 -9.38
C SER A 267 -14.60 11.30 -8.21
N PHE A 268 -14.10 10.11 -8.51
CA PHE A 268 -13.78 9.13 -7.47
C PHE A 268 -12.75 8.11 -7.95
N ASN A 269 -12.10 7.46 -6.97
CA ASN A 269 -11.24 6.30 -7.15
C ASN A 269 -11.70 5.16 -6.23
N PHE A 270 -12.05 4.02 -6.77
CA PHE A 270 -12.41 2.83 -6.00
C PHE A 270 -11.15 2.20 -5.41
N TYR A 271 -11.08 2.11 -4.12
CA TYR A 271 -10.00 1.50 -3.39
C TYR A 271 -10.52 0.27 -2.61
N MET A 272 -10.28 -0.94 -3.09
CA MET A 272 -9.58 -1.34 -4.30
C MET A 272 -10.58 -1.69 -5.43
N PHE A 273 -10.17 -1.53 -6.68
CA PHE A 273 -10.81 -2.21 -7.80
C PHE A 273 -10.33 -3.66 -7.87
N HIS A 274 -9.03 -3.88 -7.70
CA HIS A 274 -8.38 -5.18 -7.56
C HIS A 274 -7.25 -5.06 -6.53
N GLY A 275 -7.38 -5.78 -5.43
CA GLY A 275 -6.39 -5.73 -4.36
C GLY A 275 -5.11 -6.50 -4.69
N GLY A 276 -5.23 -7.76 -5.08
CA GLY A 276 -4.09 -8.63 -5.42
C GLY A 276 -3.46 -9.32 -4.21
N THR A 277 -2.16 -9.56 -4.28
CA THR A 277 -1.42 -10.40 -3.34
C THR A 277 -0.21 -9.68 -2.76
N ASN A 278 -0.05 -9.71 -1.44
CA ASN A 278 1.17 -9.30 -0.75
C ASN A 278 2.20 -10.42 -0.87
N PHE A 279 3.03 -10.39 -1.91
CA PHE A 279 4.01 -11.45 -2.17
C PHE A 279 5.14 -11.44 -1.14
N GLY A 280 5.51 -12.64 -0.65
CA GLY A 280 6.62 -12.80 0.28
C GLY A 280 6.33 -12.19 1.66
N PHE A 281 7.18 -11.26 2.11
CA PHE A 281 7.12 -10.59 3.41
C PHE A 281 6.67 -9.13 3.30
N THR A 282 5.81 -8.82 2.35
CA THR A 282 5.40 -7.44 2.06
C THR A 282 4.10 -7.01 2.73
N ALA A 283 3.39 -7.94 3.38
CA ALA A 283 2.24 -7.61 4.20
C ALA A 283 2.68 -6.74 5.39
N GLY A 284 1.99 -5.62 5.58
CA GLY A 284 2.24 -4.71 6.70
C GLY A 284 1.46 -5.10 7.95
N ALA A 285 1.30 -4.15 8.85
CA ALA A 285 0.51 -4.31 10.06
C ALA A 285 -0.10 -2.99 10.49
N ASN A 286 -1.25 -3.07 11.16
CA ASN A 286 -1.82 -1.95 11.89
C ASN A 286 -1.54 -2.11 13.39
N HIS A 287 -1.70 -1.03 14.14
CA HIS A 287 -1.61 -1.04 15.59
C HIS A 287 -2.70 -0.15 16.18
N ASP A 288 -3.86 -0.75 16.46
CA ASP A 288 -4.91 -0.14 17.29
C ASP A 288 -5.00 -0.92 18.60
N LYS A 289 -4.41 -0.40 19.66
CA LYS A 289 -4.27 -1.03 20.99
C LYS A 289 -3.49 -2.34 21.01
N CYS A 290 -3.37 -3.03 19.90
CA CYS A 290 -2.58 -4.24 19.71
C CYS A 290 -2.02 -4.30 18.29
N TYR A 291 -0.98 -5.11 18.12
CA TYR A 291 -0.38 -5.38 16.82
C TYR A 291 -1.29 -6.29 15.99
N GLN A 292 -1.61 -5.88 14.78
CA GLN A 292 -2.55 -6.54 13.89
C GLN A 292 -1.87 -6.74 12.51
N PRO A 293 -1.14 -7.86 12.33
CA PRO A 293 -0.49 -8.14 11.06
C PRO A 293 -1.53 -8.45 9.98
N THR A 294 -1.36 -7.88 8.80
CA THR A 294 -2.16 -8.20 7.63
C THR A 294 -1.77 -9.56 7.05
N ILE A 295 -2.58 -10.08 6.15
CA ILE A 295 -2.36 -11.40 5.53
C ILE A 295 -1.80 -11.28 4.12
N THR A 296 -1.38 -12.40 3.56
CA THR A 296 -0.86 -12.47 2.18
C THR A 296 -1.89 -12.04 1.14
N SER A 297 -3.14 -12.46 1.29
CA SER A 297 -4.21 -12.01 0.40
C SER A 297 -4.56 -10.54 0.68
N TYR A 298 -4.50 -9.72 -0.35
CA TYR A 298 -5.05 -8.36 -0.33
C TYR A 298 -6.32 -8.31 -1.18
N ASP A 299 -7.18 -9.32 -1.01
CA ASP A 299 -8.46 -9.41 -1.74
C ASP A 299 -9.32 -8.17 -1.54
N ASP A 300 -9.31 -7.60 -0.32
CA ASP A 300 -9.96 -6.33 0.06
C ASP A 300 -11.47 -6.34 -0.16
N ASP A 301 -12.05 -7.52 -0.42
CA ASP A 301 -13.45 -7.63 -0.89
C ASP A 301 -13.71 -6.64 -2.05
N ALA A 302 -12.75 -6.53 -2.98
CA ALA A 302 -12.74 -5.61 -4.09
C ALA A 302 -13.77 -5.97 -5.18
N LEU A 303 -13.79 -5.21 -6.28
CA LEU A 303 -14.67 -5.51 -7.42
C LEU A 303 -14.21 -6.76 -8.19
N LEU A 304 -12.91 -6.98 -8.26
CA LEU A 304 -12.32 -8.25 -8.67
C LEU A 304 -11.74 -8.93 -7.45
N ASN A 305 -11.95 -10.23 -7.31
CA ASN A 305 -11.28 -11.00 -6.28
C ASN A 305 -9.78 -11.17 -6.55
N GLU A 306 -9.01 -11.73 -5.62
CA GLU A 306 -7.55 -11.80 -5.70
C GLU A 306 -7.02 -12.43 -7.01
N TRP A 307 -7.67 -13.46 -7.53
CA TRP A 307 -7.28 -14.09 -8.80
C TRP A 307 -7.83 -13.38 -10.05
N GLY A 308 -8.58 -12.29 -9.90
CA GLY A 308 -9.13 -11.48 -10.98
C GLY A 308 -10.48 -11.94 -11.53
N GLY A 309 -11.20 -12.82 -10.82
CA GLY A 309 -12.59 -13.18 -11.14
C GLY A 309 -13.56 -12.06 -10.75
N TYR A 310 -14.70 -12.04 -11.38
CA TYR A 310 -15.75 -11.07 -11.17
C TYR A 310 -16.53 -11.35 -9.88
N THR A 311 -16.88 -10.28 -9.15
CA THR A 311 -17.76 -10.35 -7.98
C THR A 311 -19.14 -9.79 -8.29
N ASP A 312 -20.12 -10.06 -7.44
CA ASP A 312 -21.45 -9.42 -7.55
C ASP A 312 -21.36 -7.89 -7.47
N LYS A 313 -20.39 -7.41 -6.71
CA LYS A 313 -20.07 -5.99 -6.57
C LYS A 313 -19.61 -5.38 -7.90
N TYR A 314 -18.78 -6.10 -8.64
CA TYR A 314 -18.35 -5.69 -9.98
C TYR A 314 -19.54 -5.47 -10.92
N TYR A 315 -20.44 -6.45 -11.02
CA TYR A 315 -21.60 -6.33 -11.90
C TYR A 315 -22.54 -5.20 -11.49
N ALA A 316 -22.74 -5.03 -10.19
CA ALA A 316 -23.60 -3.97 -9.66
C ALA A 316 -23.03 -2.57 -9.94
N VAL A 317 -21.72 -2.36 -9.73
CA VAL A 317 -21.03 -1.09 -10.00
C VAL A 317 -20.97 -0.82 -11.51
N ARG A 318 -20.61 -1.82 -12.33
CA ARG A 318 -20.61 -1.71 -13.79
C ARG A 318 -21.94 -1.23 -14.35
N LYS A 319 -23.03 -1.83 -13.94
CA LYS A 319 -24.39 -1.44 -14.35
C LYS A 319 -24.65 0.05 -14.09
N GLU A 320 -24.30 0.55 -12.91
CA GLU A 320 -24.52 1.96 -12.58
C GLU A 320 -23.61 2.90 -13.37
N LEU A 321 -22.33 2.54 -13.54
CA LEU A 321 -21.37 3.38 -14.27
C LEU A 321 -21.71 3.47 -15.75
N LEU A 322 -22.04 2.36 -16.40
CA LEU A 322 -22.45 2.37 -17.81
C LEU A 322 -23.74 3.16 -18.01
N SER A 323 -24.72 2.98 -17.12
CA SER A 323 -25.99 3.74 -17.16
C SER A 323 -25.74 5.25 -16.98
N ALA A 324 -24.93 5.65 -16.00
CA ALA A 324 -24.68 7.07 -15.74
C ALA A 324 -23.94 7.79 -16.87
N GLN A 325 -23.17 7.05 -17.66
CA GLN A 325 -22.41 7.58 -18.80
C GLN A 325 -23.10 7.33 -20.16
N SER A 326 -24.25 6.68 -20.16
CA SER A 326 -24.94 6.25 -21.38
C SER A 326 -24.04 5.40 -22.30
N LEU A 327 -23.18 4.58 -21.70
CA LEU A 327 -22.31 3.67 -22.42
C LEU A 327 -23.01 2.34 -22.70
N PRO A 328 -22.77 1.72 -23.85
CA PRO A 328 -23.32 0.39 -24.16
C PRO A 328 -22.66 -0.68 -23.29
N GLU A 329 -23.39 -1.74 -23.01
CA GLU A 329 -22.77 -2.95 -22.47
C GLU A 329 -21.87 -3.59 -23.52
N THR A 330 -20.65 -3.90 -23.11
CA THR A 330 -19.67 -4.63 -23.92
C THR A 330 -19.50 -6.05 -23.39
N GLU A 331 -19.02 -6.95 -24.22
CA GLU A 331 -18.59 -8.27 -23.78
C GLU A 331 -17.48 -8.12 -22.73
N LEU A 332 -17.54 -8.95 -21.69
CA LEU A 332 -16.54 -8.93 -20.62
C LEU A 332 -15.32 -9.78 -21.02
N PRO A 333 -14.10 -9.33 -20.66
CA PRO A 333 -12.93 -10.18 -20.75
C PRO A 333 -13.15 -11.52 -20.04
N GLN A 334 -12.61 -12.59 -20.60
CA GLN A 334 -12.74 -13.92 -19.99
C GLN A 334 -12.05 -13.95 -18.62
N GLU A 335 -12.58 -14.72 -17.70
CA GLU A 335 -11.91 -14.96 -16.43
C GLU A 335 -10.64 -15.81 -16.66
N PRO A 336 -9.59 -15.58 -15.86
CA PRO A 336 -8.39 -16.42 -15.92
C PRO A 336 -8.73 -17.89 -15.67
N LEU A 337 -8.11 -18.77 -16.46
CA LEU A 337 -8.28 -20.21 -16.28
C LEU A 337 -7.74 -20.63 -14.91
N ARG A 338 -8.52 -21.45 -14.21
CA ARG A 338 -8.15 -22.03 -12.92
C ARG A 338 -8.05 -23.54 -13.04
N GLN A 339 -7.07 -24.09 -12.34
CA GLN A 339 -6.89 -25.54 -12.24
C GLN A 339 -7.13 -25.99 -10.80
N THR A 340 -7.93 -27.02 -10.61
CA THR A 340 -8.03 -27.69 -9.33
C THR A 340 -6.86 -28.67 -9.22
N VAL A 341 -6.06 -28.50 -8.20
CA VAL A 341 -5.00 -29.42 -7.83
C VAL A 341 -5.59 -30.33 -6.74
N GLY A 342 -5.61 -31.65 -6.98
CA GLY A 342 -6.08 -32.62 -6.00
C GLY A 342 -5.13 -32.72 -4.78
N ASP A 343 -5.32 -33.74 -3.96
CA ASP A 343 -4.51 -33.95 -2.76
C ASP A 343 -3.01 -34.06 -3.10
N ILE A 344 -2.20 -33.19 -2.49
CA ILE A 344 -0.75 -33.21 -2.63
C ILE A 344 -0.14 -33.82 -1.38
N LYS A 345 0.57 -34.95 -1.53
CA LYS A 345 1.33 -35.57 -0.45
C LYS A 345 2.75 -34.99 -0.39
N LEU A 346 3.04 -34.22 0.65
CA LEU A 346 4.39 -33.76 0.93
C LEU A 346 5.22 -34.94 1.43
N THR A 347 6.30 -35.26 0.73
CA THR A 347 7.15 -36.44 1.02
C THR A 347 8.51 -36.06 1.60
N LYS A 348 8.88 -34.77 1.56
CA LYS A 348 10.16 -34.28 2.09
C LYS A 348 9.94 -32.99 2.88
N TYR A 349 10.72 -32.82 3.93
CA TYR A 349 10.77 -31.57 4.71
C TYR A 349 12.21 -31.32 5.18
N ALA A 350 12.52 -30.06 5.45
CA ALA A 350 13.75 -29.67 6.13
C ALA A 350 13.36 -28.80 7.31
N ALA A 351 13.82 -29.13 8.51
CA ALA A 351 13.52 -28.34 9.69
C ALA A 351 14.33 -27.03 9.64
N PHE A 352 13.63 -25.90 9.77
CA PHE A 352 14.24 -24.57 9.72
C PHE A 352 15.39 -24.42 10.72
N ILE A 353 15.15 -24.83 11.98
CA ILE A 353 16.12 -24.71 13.07
C ILE A 353 17.44 -25.48 12.82
N ASP A 354 17.40 -26.56 12.02
CA ASP A 354 18.57 -27.37 11.70
C ASP A 354 19.37 -26.82 10.51
N ASN A 355 18.78 -25.91 9.76
CA ASN A 355 19.35 -25.36 8.52
C ASN A 355 19.71 -23.86 8.62
N ILE A 356 19.62 -23.23 9.78
CA ILE A 356 19.84 -21.78 9.97
C ILE A 356 21.19 -21.34 9.42
N GLU A 357 22.27 -22.10 9.67
CA GLU A 357 23.62 -21.76 9.21
C GLU A 357 23.76 -21.78 7.68
N ALA A 358 22.89 -22.51 6.99
CA ALA A 358 22.84 -22.53 5.53
C ALA A 358 21.92 -21.48 4.92
N LEU A 359 21.07 -20.85 5.72
CA LEU A 359 20.04 -19.91 5.27
C LEU A 359 20.43 -18.44 5.41
N GLY A 360 21.48 -18.12 6.17
CA GLY A 360 21.84 -16.74 6.43
C GLY A 360 23.31 -16.55 6.80
N GLU A 361 23.71 -15.27 6.92
CA GLU A 361 25.04 -14.88 7.37
C GLU A 361 25.10 -14.80 8.89
N LYS A 362 26.21 -15.23 9.48
CA LYS A 362 26.45 -15.15 10.90
C LYS A 362 27.11 -13.81 11.25
N HIS A 363 26.51 -13.08 12.18
CA HIS A 363 27.07 -11.90 12.79
C HIS A 363 27.25 -12.11 14.30
N GLU A 364 28.18 -11.39 14.92
CA GLU A 364 28.39 -11.41 16.37
C GLU A 364 28.24 -9.99 16.93
N SER A 365 27.48 -9.85 18.03
CA SER A 365 27.27 -8.58 18.71
C SER A 365 27.20 -8.79 20.22
N VAL A 366 27.48 -7.74 20.98
CA VAL A 366 27.42 -7.77 22.45
C VAL A 366 25.97 -7.80 22.96
N SER A 367 25.06 -7.20 22.20
CA SER A 367 23.63 -7.17 22.47
C SER A 367 22.83 -7.49 21.22
N PRO A 368 21.56 -7.92 21.35
CA PRO A 368 20.70 -8.08 20.19
C PRO A 368 20.57 -6.77 19.42
N GLU A 369 20.79 -6.82 18.12
CA GLU A 369 20.57 -5.73 17.18
C GLU A 369 19.40 -6.08 16.24
N SER A 370 18.70 -5.07 15.67
CA SER A 370 17.62 -5.32 14.73
C SER A 370 18.12 -5.87 13.40
N MET A 371 17.24 -6.49 12.60
CA MET A 371 17.63 -7.00 11.29
C MET A 371 18.07 -5.88 10.33
N GLU A 372 17.50 -4.68 10.45
CA GLU A 372 17.86 -3.50 9.65
C GLU A 372 19.29 -3.03 9.95
N HIS A 373 19.76 -3.23 11.17
CA HIS A 373 21.16 -2.96 11.54
C HIS A 373 22.12 -3.79 10.68
N PHE A 374 21.77 -5.03 10.38
CA PHE A 374 22.54 -5.93 9.51
C PHE A 374 22.23 -5.77 8.02
N GLY A 375 21.37 -4.83 7.65
CA GLY A 375 20.98 -4.56 6.25
C GLY A 375 19.94 -5.54 5.69
N GLN A 376 19.26 -6.28 6.54
CA GLN A 376 18.17 -7.16 6.15
C GLN A 376 16.83 -6.42 6.30
N ASN A 377 16.05 -6.37 5.22
CA ASN A 377 14.77 -5.65 5.20
C ASN A 377 13.56 -6.56 5.41
N PHE A 378 13.66 -7.85 5.03
CA PHE A 378 12.56 -8.80 5.03
C PHE A 378 12.99 -10.15 5.59
N GLY A 379 12.02 -10.94 6.08
CA GLY A 379 12.25 -12.31 6.48
C GLY A 379 12.45 -12.50 7.98
N PHE A 380 13.42 -13.34 8.34
CA PHE A 380 13.65 -13.74 9.73
C PHE A 380 15.05 -13.34 10.18
N ILE A 381 15.17 -12.98 11.46
CA ILE A 381 16.46 -12.90 12.15
C ILE A 381 16.50 -13.96 13.26
N CYS A 382 17.64 -14.66 13.36
CA CYS A 382 17.86 -15.67 14.40
C CYS A 382 18.90 -15.19 15.40
N TYR A 383 18.49 -14.98 16.64
CA TYR A 383 19.42 -14.68 17.73
C TYR A 383 19.79 -15.98 18.42
N HIS A 384 21.09 -16.24 18.52
CA HIS A 384 21.64 -17.41 19.19
C HIS A 384 22.50 -16.98 20.36
N HIS A 385 22.21 -17.52 21.56
CA HIS A 385 23.00 -17.27 22.75
C HIS A 385 23.34 -18.57 23.48
N HIS A 386 24.59 -18.69 23.93
CA HIS A 386 25.05 -19.82 24.70
C HIS A 386 25.03 -19.49 26.20
N LEU A 387 24.16 -20.14 26.92
CA LEU A 387 24.10 -20.04 28.39
C LEU A 387 24.97 -21.09 29.03
N VAL A 388 25.85 -20.68 29.95
CA VAL A 388 26.71 -21.59 30.70
C VAL A 388 26.11 -21.81 32.08
N GLY A 389 25.71 -23.04 32.39
CA GLY A 389 25.11 -23.40 33.68
C GLY A 389 23.68 -23.93 33.57
N LYS A 390 23.00 -24.04 34.71
CA LYS A 390 21.58 -24.39 34.78
C LYS A 390 20.77 -23.12 35.00
N TYR A 391 19.92 -22.80 34.03
CA TYR A 391 19.03 -21.65 34.10
C TYR A 391 17.59 -22.11 34.06
N GLY A 392 16.76 -21.50 34.89
CA GLY A 392 15.31 -21.61 34.85
C GLY A 392 14.71 -20.27 35.23
N GLY A 393 13.49 -20.02 34.80
CA GLY A 393 12.81 -18.75 35.09
C GLY A 393 12.04 -18.21 33.88
N LYS A 394 11.88 -16.91 33.87
CA LYS A 394 11.15 -16.20 32.81
C LYS A 394 12.14 -15.52 31.86
N LEU A 395 11.95 -15.77 30.56
CA LEU A 395 12.62 -15.01 29.51
C LEU A 395 11.73 -13.80 29.16
N TYR A 396 12.29 -12.62 29.21
CA TYR A 396 11.67 -11.36 28.77
C TYR A 396 12.38 -10.86 27.52
N LEU A 397 11.61 -10.35 26.57
CA LEU A 397 12.13 -9.72 25.36
C LEU A 397 11.62 -8.28 25.31
N ASP A 398 12.44 -7.35 25.81
CA ASP A 398 12.11 -5.93 25.76
C ASP A 398 12.30 -5.39 24.34
N GLY A 399 11.38 -4.55 23.91
CA GLY A 399 11.42 -3.96 22.56
C GLY A 399 11.16 -4.96 21.42
N LEU A 400 10.54 -6.12 21.74
CA LEU A 400 10.16 -7.10 20.70
C LEU A 400 9.21 -6.47 19.67
N ALA A 401 9.66 -6.51 18.42
CA ALA A 401 8.85 -6.19 17.25
C ALA A 401 9.12 -7.28 16.20
N ASP A 402 8.21 -8.29 16.01
CA ASP A 402 6.90 -8.31 16.67
C ASP A 402 6.60 -9.67 17.30
N ARG A 403 7.19 -10.75 16.77
CA ARG A 403 6.91 -12.12 17.18
C ARG A 403 8.20 -12.96 17.25
N ALA A 404 8.42 -13.63 18.36
CA ALA A 404 9.58 -14.48 18.58
C ALA A 404 9.18 -15.93 18.84
N TYR A 405 9.78 -16.84 18.10
CA TYR A 405 9.76 -18.29 18.40
C TYR A 405 10.98 -18.64 19.25
N VAL A 406 10.75 -19.26 20.39
CA VAL A 406 11.78 -19.57 21.35
C VAL A 406 12.13 -21.05 21.29
N PHE A 407 13.43 -21.33 21.14
CA PHE A 407 13.98 -22.70 21.18
C PHE A 407 15.07 -22.78 22.27
N VAL A 408 15.09 -23.86 23.02
CA VAL A 408 16.15 -24.17 23.98
C VAL A 408 16.71 -25.53 23.61
N ASN A 409 18.02 -25.62 23.30
CA ASN A 409 18.67 -26.81 22.81
C ASN A 409 17.95 -27.43 21.57
N LYS A 410 17.55 -26.57 20.63
CA LYS A 410 16.76 -26.90 19.43
C LYS A 410 15.31 -27.36 19.69
N GLU A 411 14.88 -27.44 20.93
CA GLU A 411 13.53 -27.80 21.29
C GLU A 411 12.63 -26.57 21.38
N TYR A 412 11.52 -26.56 20.65
CA TYR A 412 10.56 -25.45 20.65
C TYR A 412 9.90 -25.31 22.03
N LYS A 413 9.94 -24.10 22.60
CA LYS A 413 9.39 -23.77 23.93
C LYS A 413 8.17 -22.88 23.90
N GLY A 414 7.91 -22.19 22.79
CA GLY A 414 6.74 -21.35 22.64
C GLY A 414 7.01 -20.07 21.86
N VAL A 415 6.03 -19.19 21.88
CA VAL A 415 6.03 -17.87 21.23
C VAL A 415 5.95 -16.79 22.26
N ILE A 416 6.76 -15.74 22.08
CA ILE A 416 6.57 -14.44 22.73
C ILE A 416 6.04 -13.49 21.64
N TYR A 417 4.97 -12.78 21.95
CA TYR A 417 4.29 -11.93 20.99
C TYR A 417 4.10 -10.53 21.57
N ARG A 418 4.34 -9.50 20.77
CA ARG A 418 4.29 -8.08 21.19
C ARG A 418 3.02 -7.70 21.96
N ASN A 419 1.88 -8.32 21.66
CA ASN A 419 0.60 -8.06 22.31
C ASN A 419 0.38 -8.83 23.62
N ALA A 420 1.29 -9.74 23.98
CA ALA A 420 1.12 -10.53 25.19
C ALA A 420 1.22 -9.61 26.42
N LYS A 421 0.31 -9.81 27.39
CA LYS A 421 0.32 -9.08 28.68
C LYS A 421 1.62 -9.26 29.47
N SER A 422 2.38 -10.31 29.18
CA SER A 422 3.77 -10.48 29.60
C SER A 422 4.61 -10.92 28.40
N ASN A 423 5.57 -10.12 27.98
CA ASN A 423 6.57 -10.51 26.98
C ASN A 423 7.53 -11.56 27.57
N ALA A 424 6.96 -12.62 28.17
CA ALA A 424 7.70 -13.59 28.95
C ALA A 424 7.29 -15.01 28.67
N LEU A 425 8.27 -15.88 28.54
CA LEU A 425 8.10 -17.32 28.48
C LEU A 425 8.75 -17.96 29.73
N THR A 426 8.01 -18.84 30.41
CA THR A 426 8.53 -19.55 31.59
C THR A 426 9.23 -20.83 31.12
N SER A 427 10.49 -21.01 31.48
CA SER A 427 11.24 -22.23 31.23
C SER A 427 11.62 -22.93 32.53
N THR A 428 11.50 -24.25 32.57
CA THR A 428 12.09 -25.09 33.62
C THR A 428 13.59 -25.18 33.46
N ALA A 429 14.33 -25.31 34.56
CA ALA A 429 15.80 -25.34 34.58
C ALA A 429 16.39 -26.38 33.62
N CYS A 430 17.21 -25.91 32.69
CA CYS A 430 17.92 -26.76 31.72
C CYS A 430 19.32 -26.17 31.48
N PRO A 431 20.39 -27.00 31.30
CA PRO A 431 21.64 -26.50 30.71
C PRO A 431 21.36 -26.11 29.26
N ALA A 432 21.65 -24.85 28.86
CA ALA A 432 20.96 -24.33 27.70
C ALA A 432 21.88 -23.67 26.67
N LYS A 433 21.71 -24.06 25.41
CA LYS A 433 21.84 -23.19 24.24
C LYS A 433 20.46 -22.61 23.93
N MET A 434 20.31 -21.32 23.99
CA MET A 434 19.06 -20.65 23.66
C MET A 434 19.14 -20.09 22.25
N THR A 435 18.18 -20.42 21.44
CA THR A 435 18.02 -19.88 20.08
C THR A 435 16.68 -19.18 20.01
N LEU A 436 16.70 -17.93 19.59
CA LEU A 436 15.52 -17.13 19.37
C LEU A 436 15.40 -16.80 17.88
N ILE A 437 14.23 -17.02 17.30
CA ILE A 437 13.95 -16.66 15.92
C ILE A 437 12.83 -15.64 15.96
N PHE A 438 13.09 -14.47 15.37
CA PHE A 438 12.16 -13.37 15.25
C PHE A 438 11.68 -13.24 13.81
N TRP A 439 10.46 -12.82 13.67
CA TRP A 439 9.80 -12.47 12.42
C TRP A 439 9.17 -11.10 12.53
#